data_e5a279fe39afe415f7488ed0696cc3e4
#
_entry.id   e5a279fe39afe415f7488ed0696cc3e4
#
_cell.length_a   1.000
_cell.length_b   1.000
_cell.length_c   1.000
_cell.angle_alpha   90.00
_cell.angle_beta   90.00
_cell.angle_gamma   90.00
#
_symmetry.space_group_name_H-M   'P 1'
#
loop_
_entity.id
_entity.type
_entity.pdbx_description
1 polymer ?
#
loop_
_entity_poly.entity_id
_entity_poly.type
_entity_poly.pdbx_seq_one_letter_code
_entity_poly.pdbx_strand_id
1 'polypeptide(L)'
;MSKKLLLKNAHIEGIRYFETYRKHGGYEAAEKALKMKPEEILEEVKTSGLRGRGGAGFPTGMKWSFLAKPEGVPRHLVVNADESEPGTFKDRYLMEFLPHLLIEGMLISSYTLGSNTSYIYIRGEYSWIPDILEEAIEEAKAAGFLGKNILGTGFDLEIYVQRGAGAYICGEETALLESLEGRRGNPRLKPPFPAVKGLWERPTVVNNVESIAAVVPIIEIGGAEYAKIGVGRSTGTKLISACGNINKPGVYEIDMTITVEEFIYSDEYCGGIPNGKKLKACIPGGSSVPIVPANLLLKTINGEPRYMNYESLADGGFATGTMMGSGGFIVLDEDQCVVNHTMTLARFYNHESCGQCTPCREGTGWMYKILKKIEKGEGKMQDIDLLWDIQRKIEGNTICPLGDAAAWPVAAAIRHFRDEFEWHVNNPELSQTQNYGIANYADPIPAVSNS
;
A
#
# COMPACT_ATOMS: atom_id res chain seq x y z
N MET A 1 20.67 2.31 13.54
CA MET A 1 19.99 1.28 12.70
C MET A 1 18.55 1.15 13.13
N SER A 2 17.64 1.27 12.18
CA SER A 2 16.22 1.04 12.41
C SER A 2 15.96 -0.40 12.90
N LYS A 3 15.00 -0.58 13.82
CA LYS A 3 14.66 -1.90 14.34
C LYS A 3 13.92 -2.68 13.27
N LYS A 4 14.42 -3.86 12.89
CA LYS A 4 13.77 -4.77 11.95
C LYS A 4 13.00 -5.84 12.70
N LEU A 5 11.71 -6.00 12.39
CA LEU A 5 10.82 -7.00 12.97
C LEU A 5 10.43 -8.06 11.91
N LEU A 6 9.99 -7.59 10.75
CA LEU A 6 9.54 -8.45 9.65
C LEU A 6 10.73 -9.00 8.85
N LEU A 7 11.69 -8.14 8.54
CA LEU A 7 12.85 -8.50 7.72
C LEU A 7 14.07 -8.95 8.54
N LYS A 8 13.90 -9.20 9.85
CA LYS A 8 15.02 -9.60 10.74
C LYS A 8 15.82 -10.80 10.23
N ASN A 9 15.17 -11.76 9.61
CA ASN A 9 15.76 -13.01 9.12
C ASN A 9 15.83 -13.08 7.56
N ALA A 10 15.45 -12.01 6.84
CA ALA A 10 15.38 -12.04 5.38
C ALA A 10 16.72 -12.31 4.66
N HIS A 11 17.84 -12.10 5.36
CA HIS A 11 19.20 -12.36 4.85
C HIS A 11 19.64 -13.82 4.95
N ILE A 12 18.86 -14.68 5.62
CA ILE A 12 19.23 -16.08 5.86
C ILE A 12 18.86 -16.90 4.62
N GLU A 13 19.84 -17.59 4.07
CA GLU A 13 19.63 -18.50 2.92
C GLU A 13 18.64 -19.61 3.30
N GLY A 14 17.67 -19.85 2.43
CA GLY A 14 16.62 -20.86 2.64
C GLY A 14 15.56 -20.51 3.68
N ILE A 15 15.52 -19.29 4.19
CA ILE A 15 14.51 -18.85 5.20
C ILE A 15 13.06 -19.02 4.75
N ARG A 16 12.83 -19.14 3.44
CA ARG A 16 11.51 -19.38 2.87
C ARG A 16 10.97 -20.79 3.11
N TYR A 17 11.82 -21.75 3.49
CA TYR A 17 11.45 -23.14 3.77
C TYR A 17 11.19 -23.34 5.26
N PHE A 18 10.24 -24.23 5.58
CA PHE A 18 9.77 -24.47 6.94
C PHE A 18 10.90 -24.77 7.93
N GLU A 19 11.79 -25.72 7.60
CA GLU A 19 12.84 -26.15 8.51
C GLU A 19 13.79 -25.01 8.90
N THR A 20 14.18 -24.17 7.92
CA THR A 20 15.05 -23.02 8.19
C THR A 20 14.29 -21.95 8.98
N TYR A 21 13.03 -21.66 8.61
CA TYR A 21 12.20 -20.70 9.33
C TYR A 21 12.00 -21.12 10.78
N ARG A 22 11.67 -22.40 11.01
CA ARG A 22 11.48 -23.00 12.34
C ARG A 22 12.76 -22.92 13.19
N LYS A 23 13.92 -23.25 12.61
CA LYS A 23 15.23 -23.16 13.28
C LYS A 23 15.55 -21.75 13.78
N HIS A 24 14.99 -20.72 13.17
CA HIS A 24 15.22 -19.31 13.51
C HIS A 24 14.04 -18.67 14.27
N GLY A 25 13.28 -19.47 15.01
CA GLY A 25 12.20 -19.02 15.90
C GLY A 25 10.83 -18.94 15.26
N GLY A 26 10.70 -19.36 14.00
CA GLY A 26 9.41 -19.40 13.32
C GLY A 26 8.40 -20.30 14.01
N TYR A 27 7.13 -19.94 13.96
CA TYR A 27 5.98 -20.58 14.62
C TYR A 27 6.00 -20.59 16.15
N GLU A 28 7.00 -20.00 16.82
CA GLU A 28 6.98 -19.85 18.30
C GLU A 28 5.87 -18.89 18.74
N ALA A 29 5.62 -17.84 17.96
CA ALA A 29 4.53 -16.92 18.22
C ALA A 29 3.15 -17.62 18.04
N ALA A 30 3.00 -18.48 17.05
CA ALA A 30 1.80 -19.28 16.86
C ALA A 30 1.57 -20.28 18.01
N GLU A 31 2.62 -20.98 18.46
CA GLU A 31 2.55 -21.87 19.63
C GLU A 31 2.16 -21.14 20.92
N LYS A 32 2.66 -19.90 21.08
CA LYS A 32 2.30 -19.01 22.20
C LYS A 32 0.83 -18.58 22.08
N ALA A 33 0.42 -18.11 20.90
CA ALA A 33 -0.94 -17.64 20.64
C ALA A 33 -2.00 -18.74 20.84
N LEU A 34 -1.73 -19.96 20.40
CA LEU A 34 -2.67 -21.08 20.55
C LEU A 34 -2.86 -21.53 22.01
N LYS A 35 -2.02 -21.07 22.94
CA LYS A 35 -2.21 -21.27 24.39
C LYS A 35 -2.97 -20.11 25.05
N MET A 36 -3.16 -19.00 24.34
CA MET A 36 -3.92 -17.82 24.78
C MET A 36 -5.38 -17.94 24.36
N LYS A 37 -6.25 -17.19 25.03
CA LYS A 37 -7.63 -17.02 24.55
C LYS A 37 -7.67 -16.05 23.35
N PRO A 38 -8.57 -16.23 22.38
CA PRO A 38 -8.72 -15.31 21.25
C PRO A 38 -8.87 -13.83 21.64
N GLU A 39 -9.56 -13.57 22.76
CA GLU A 39 -9.78 -12.23 23.29
C GLU A 39 -8.47 -11.59 23.79
N GLU A 40 -7.57 -12.38 24.38
CA GLU A 40 -6.26 -11.92 24.85
C GLU A 40 -5.37 -11.54 23.68
N ILE A 41 -5.37 -12.33 22.60
CA ILE A 41 -4.64 -12.02 21.36
C ILE A 41 -5.20 -10.75 20.72
N LEU A 42 -6.54 -10.61 20.64
CA LEU A 42 -7.18 -9.40 20.12
C LEU A 42 -6.75 -8.16 20.92
N GLU A 43 -6.63 -8.27 22.25
CA GLU A 43 -6.21 -7.17 23.10
C GLU A 43 -4.73 -6.82 22.88
N GLU A 44 -3.84 -7.80 22.66
CA GLU A 44 -2.45 -7.55 22.27
C GLU A 44 -2.36 -6.77 20.95
N VAL A 45 -3.17 -7.16 19.94
CA VAL A 45 -3.22 -6.45 18.66
C VAL A 45 -3.79 -5.03 18.78
N LYS A 46 -4.77 -4.80 19.68
CA LYS A 46 -5.27 -3.45 19.97
C LYS A 46 -4.21 -2.61 20.68
N THR A 47 -3.60 -3.15 21.74
CA THR A 47 -2.57 -2.50 22.54
C THR A 47 -1.34 -2.12 21.71
N SER A 48 -1.00 -2.95 20.72
CA SER A 48 0.09 -2.67 19.78
C SER A 48 -0.11 -1.39 18.96
N GLY A 49 -1.36 -0.93 18.82
CA GLY A 49 -1.68 0.22 17.97
C GLY A 49 -1.46 -0.02 16.47
N LEU A 50 -1.27 -1.28 16.04
CA LEU A 50 -1.01 -1.62 14.63
C LEU A 50 -2.06 -1.02 13.72
N ARG A 51 -1.64 -0.11 12.85
CA ARG A 51 -2.46 0.43 11.76
C ARG A 51 -2.33 -0.46 10.53
N GLY A 52 -3.41 -0.61 9.77
CA GLY A 52 -3.42 -1.34 8.51
C GLY A 52 -2.35 -0.84 7.55
N ARG A 53 -1.58 -1.77 6.96
CA ARG A 53 -0.42 -1.50 6.10
C ARG A 53 -0.75 -1.45 4.60
N GLY A 54 -2.04 -1.65 4.26
CA GLY A 54 -2.47 -1.68 2.85
C GLY A 54 -2.77 -0.32 2.22
N GLY A 55 -2.78 0.78 2.99
CA GLY A 55 -3.04 2.13 2.46
C GLY A 55 -3.82 3.02 3.42
N ALA A 56 -5.04 2.67 3.79
CA ALA A 56 -5.94 3.50 4.60
C ALA A 56 -5.50 3.69 6.07
N GLY A 57 -4.61 2.83 6.60
CA GLY A 57 -4.08 2.98 7.95
C GLY A 57 -5.11 2.83 9.09
N PHE A 58 -6.24 2.13 8.86
CA PHE A 58 -7.24 1.90 9.90
C PHE A 58 -6.70 0.92 10.97
N PRO A 59 -6.93 1.13 12.27
CA PRO A 59 -6.39 0.27 13.33
C PRO A 59 -6.85 -1.20 13.20
N THR A 60 -5.89 -2.12 13.10
CA THR A 60 -6.15 -3.55 12.81
C THR A 60 -6.97 -4.20 13.92
N GLY A 61 -6.59 -4.02 15.19
CA GLY A 61 -7.33 -4.60 16.32
C GLY A 61 -8.76 -4.07 16.44
N MET A 62 -8.99 -2.81 16.09
CA MET A 62 -10.33 -2.23 16.05
C MET A 62 -11.14 -2.86 14.91
N LYS A 63 -10.56 -3.02 13.71
CA LYS A 63 -11.22 -3.69 12.57
C LYS A 63 -11.65 -5.11 12.96
N TRP A 64 -10.81 -5.86 13.67
CA TRP A 64 -11.11 -7.20 14.13
C TRP A 64 -12.25 -7.23 15.16
N SER A 65 -12.33 -6.23 16.04
CA SER A 65 -13.39 -6.16 17.05
C SER A 65 -14.79 -5.91 16.47
N PHE A 66 -14.89 -5.43 15.24
CA PHE A 66 -16.18 -5.25 14.54
C PHE A 66 -16.72 -6.51 13.89
N LEU A 67 -15.92 -7.61 13.86
CA LEU A 67 -16.35 -8.85 13.26
C LEU A 67 -17.57 -9.41 13.99
N ALA A 68 -18.69 -9.52 13.29
CA ALA A 68 -19.90 -10.13 13.82
C ALA A 68 -19.68 -11.63 14.13
N LYS A 69 -20.27 -12.09 15.23
CA LYS A 69 -20.12 -13.47 15.71
C LYS A 69 -21.49 -14.17 15.87
N PRO A 70 -22.30 -14.26 14.79
CA PRO A 70 -23.58 -14.98 14.86
C PRO A 70 -23.31 -16.47 15.10
N GLU A 71 -24.16 -17.11 15.90
CA GLU A 71 -24.03 -18.52 16.24
C GLU A 71 -24.18 -19.42 15.00
N GLY A 72 -23.32 -20.40 14.86
CA GLY A 72 -23.34 -21.37 13.74
C GLY A 72 -22.96 -20.80 12.36
N VAL A 73 -22.61 -19.52 12.26
CA VAL A 73 -22.22 -18.90 10.99
C VAL A 73 -20.70 -18.88 10.88
N PRO A 74 -20.10 -19.47 9.83
CA PRO A 74 -18.67 -19.37 9.54
C PRO A 74 -18.23 -17.92 9.38
N ARG A 75 -16.99 -17.64 9.77
CA ARG A 75 -16.31 -16.35 9.59
C ARG A 75 -15.09 -16.56 8.73
N HIS A 76 -14.69 -15.55 8.00
CA HIS A 76 -13.56 -15.65 7.09
C HIS A 76 -12.50 -14.56 7.36
N LEU A 77 -11.23 -14.96 7.26
CA LEU A 77 -10.11 -14.08 7.07
C LEU A 77 -9.72 -14.12 5.59
N VAL A 78 -9.63 -12.96 4.96
CA VAL A 78 -9.10 -12.82 3.61
C VAL A 78 -7.88 -11.92 3.64
N VAL A 79 -6.75 -12.46 3.23
CA VAL A 79 -5.52 -11.68 3.06
C VAL A 79 -5.54 -11.04 1.69
N ASN A 80 -5.50 -9.73 1.68
CA ASN A 80 -5.39 -8.93 0.46
C ASN A 80 -3.92 -8.90 0.01
N ALA A 81 -3.61 -9.70 -0.98
CA ALA A 81 -2.33 -9.77 -1.68
C ALA A 81 -2.42 -9.21 -3.11
N ASP A 82 -3.48 -8.43 -3.40
CA ASP A 82 -3.58 -7.65 -4.62
C ASP A 82 -2.76 -6.37 -4.49
N GLU A 83 -1.44 -6.52 -4.59
CA GLU A 83 -0.46 -5.43 -4.54
C GLU A 83 -0.30 -4.82 -5.93
N SER A 84 -1.30 -4.08 -6.37
CA SER A 84 -1.37 -3.51 -7.73
C SER A 84 -1.12 -2.01 -7.77
N GLU A 85 -0.89 -1.37 -6.61
CA GLU A 85 -0.59 0.06 -6.51
C GLU A 85 0.75 0.39 -7.17
N PRO A 86 0.82 1.23 -8.22
CA PRO A 86 2.10 1.63 -8.82
C PRO A 86 3.07 2.21 -7.79
N GLY A 87 4.32 1.69 -7.80
CA GLY A 87 5.36 2.03 -6.83
C GLY A 87 5.37 1.16 -5.57
N THR A 88 4.43 0.22 -5.40
CA THR A 88 4.36 -0.66 -4.23
C THR A 88 4.70 -2.09 -4.60
N PHE A 89 5.67 -2.71 -3.89
CA PHE A 89 6.16 -4.09 -4.09
C PHE A 89 6.72 -4.73 -2.82
N LYS A 90 6.27 -4.29 -1.65
CA LYS A 90 6.69 -4.78 -0.33
C LYS A 90 6.04 -6.10 0.07
N ASP A 91 4.77 -6.30 -0.29
CA ASP A 91 4.02 -7.52 0.02
C ASP A 91 4.53 -8.69 -0.81
N ARG A 92 4.90 -8.43 -2.07
CA ARG A 92 5.63 -9.37 -2.92
C ARG A 92 6.88 -9.89 -2.21
N TYR A 93 7.68 -9.01 -1.62
CA TYR A 93 8.90 -9.40 -0.92
C TYR A 93 8.62 -10.36 0.24
N LEU A 94 7.58 -10.08 1.04
CA LEU A 94 7.16 -10.97 2.12
C LEU A 94 6.71 -12.34 1.59
N MET A 95 5.85 -12.36 0.59
CA MET A 95 5.30 -13.60 0.04
C MET A 95 6.36 -14.46 -0.67
N GLU A 96 7.32 -13.84 -1.35
CA GLU A 96 8.35 -14.53 -2.11
C GLU A 96 9.48 -15.07 -1.21
N PHE A 97 9.93 -14.29 -0.24
CA PHE A 97 11.09 -14.61 0.58
C PHE A 97 10.78 -15.05 2.01
N LEU A 98 9.62 -14.70 2.53
CA LEU A 98 9.20 -14.98 3.91
C LEU A 98 7.77 -15.54 4.00
N PRO A 99 7.39 -16.54 3.15
CA PRO A 99 6.01 -17.02 3.08
C PRO A 99 5.52 -17.57 4.41
N HIS A 100 6.37 -18.25 5.19
CA HIS A 100 5.99 -18.78 6.51
C HIS A 100 5.67 -17.70 7.54
N LEU A 101 6.27 -16.49 7.44
CA LEU A 101 5.89 -15.37 8.30
C LEU A 101 4.44 -14.95 8.06
N LEU A 102 4.00 -14.93 6.79
CA LEU A 102 2.62 -14.67 6.44
C LEU A 102 1.69 -15.78 6.93
N ILE A 103 2.05 -17.05 6.71
CA ILE A 103 1.23 -18.22 7.11
C ILE A 103 1.11 -18.28 8.63
N GLU A 104 2.17 -18.05 9.38
CA GLU A 104 2.13 -17.95 10.84
C GLU A 104 1.21 -16.82 11.31
N GLY A 105 1.32 -15.63 10.71
CA GLY A 105 0.43 -14.50 10.98
C GLY A 105 -1.03 -14.83 10.65
N MET A 106 -1.30 -15.59 9.58
CA MET A 106 -2.63 -16.07 9.23
C MET A 106 -3.17 -17.07 10.25
N LEU A 107 -2.36 -17.99 10.73
CA LEU A 107 -2.77 -18.96 11.78
C LEU A 107 -3.21 -18.22 13.05
N ILE A 108 -2.38 -17.29 13.54
CA ILE A 108 -2.69 -16.50 14.74
C ILE A 108 -3.96 -15.67 14.53
N SER A 109 -4.06 -15.00 13.39
CA SER A 109 -5.22 -14.15 13.07
C SER A 109 -6.50 -14.96 12.91
N SER A 110 -6.43 -16.10 12.22
CA SER A 110 -7.59 -16.98 12.00
C SER A 110 -8.09 -17.57 13.31
N TYR A 111 -7.20 -18.00 14.19
CA TYR A 111 -7.55 -18.47 15.54
C TYR A 111 -8.25 -17.37 16.34
N THR A 112 -7.70 -16.16 16.34
CA THR A 112 -8.28 -15.00 17.05
C THR A 112 -9.68 -14.66 16.55
N LEU A 113 -9.89 -14.70 15.24
CA LEU A 113 -11.17 -14.37 14.59
C LEU A 113 -12.16 -15.55 14.61
N GLY A 114 -11.69 -16.78 14.89
CA GLY A 114 -12.46 -18.00 14.77
C GLY A 114 -12.80 -18.33 13.32
N SER A 115 -11.86 -18.13 12.41
CA SER A 115 -11.96 -18.48 10.99
C SER A 115 -11.31 -19.83 10.74
N ASN A 116 -12.10 -20.82 10.38
CA ASN A 116 -11.59 -22.16 10.02
C ASN A 116 -11.21 -22.29 8.54
N THR A 117 -11.52 -21.26 7.74
CA THR A 117 -11.18 -21.21 6.31
C THR A 117 -10.77 -19.80 5.97
N SER A 118 -9.55 -19.64 5.50
CA SER A 118 -8.95 -18.36 5.17
C SER A 118 -8.39 -18.36 3.75
N TYR A 119 -8.31 -17.18 3.13
CA TYR A 119 -7.92 -17.03 1.75
C TYR A 119 -6.79 -16.02 1.61
N ILE A 120 -5.86 -16.28 0.69
CA ILE A 120 -4.90 -15.31 0.17
C ILE A 120 -5.36 -14.95 -1.24
N TYR A 121 -5.86 -13.74 -1.46
CA TYR A 121 -6.21 -13.27 -2.78
C TYR A 121 -5.03 -12.51 -3.36
N ILE A 122 -4.36 -13.10 -4.37
CA ILE A 122 -3.15 -12.57 -4.98
C ILE A 122 -3.42 -12.09 -6.41
N ARG A 123 -2.80 -10.98 -6.80
CA ARG A 123 -2.90 -10.43 -8.15
C ARG A 123 -2.38 -11.41 -9.21
N GLY A 124 -3.02 -11.42 -10.37
CA GLY A 124 -2.69 -12.35 -11.46
C GLY A 124 -1.28 -12.20 -12.03
N GLU A 125 -0.70 -11.00 -11.95
CA GLU A 125 0.64 -10.69 -12.47
C GLU A 125 1.77 -11.33 -11.67
N TYR A 126 1.53 -11.74 -10.42
CA TYR A 126 2.50 -12.48 -9.61
C TYR A 126 2.37 -14.00 -9.85
N SER A 127 2.55 -14.43 -11.10
CA SER A 127 2.28 -15.79 -11.56
C SER A 127 3.08 -16.90 -10.85
N TRP A 128 4.24 -16.58 -10.26
CA TRP A 128 5.12 -17.53 -9.57
C TRP A 128 4.93 -17.61 -8.06
N ILE A 129 4.40 -16.54 -7.42
CA ILE A 129 4.25 -16.48 -5.96
C ILE A 129 3.19 -17.45 -5.43
N PRO A 130 2.06 -17.70 -6.10
CA PRO A 130 1.11 -18.70 -5.65
C PRO A 130 1.73 -20.06 -5.39
N ASP A 131 2.63 -20.53 -6.27
CA ASP A 131 3.27 -21.84 -6.12
C ASP A 131 4.18 -21.86 -4.87
N ILE A 132 4.86 -20.74 -4.57
CA ILE A 132 5.67 -20.58 -3.33
C ILE A 132 4.77 -20.63 -2.08
N LEU A 133 3.62 -19.95 -2.13
CA LEU A 133 2.68 -19.92 -0.99
C LEU A 133 2.02 -21.31 -0.79
N GLU A 134 1.65 -21.99 -1.86
CA GLU A 134 1.07 -23.32 -1.82
C GLU A 134 2.09 -24.33 -1.26
N GLU A 135 3.37 -24.29 -1.68
CA GLU A 135 4.47 -25.09 -1.11
C GLU A 135 4.58 -24.86 0.40
N ALA A 136 4.66 -23.61 0.85
CA ALA A 136 4.78 -23.26 2.26
C ALA A 136 3.54 -23.65 3.09
N ILE A 137 2.33 -23.60 2.51
CA ILE A 137 1.10 -24.10 3.15
C ILE A 137 1.19 -25.61 3.37
N GLU A 138 1.64 -26.38 2.37
CA GLU A 138 1.79 -27.83 2.52
C GLU A 138 2.88 -28.21 3.52
N GLU A 139 4.02 -27.48 3.56
CA GLU A 139 5.04 -27.65 4.59
C GLU A 139 4.47 -27.40 6.01
N ALA A 140 3.69 -26.32 6.19
CA ALA A 140 3.06 -26.00 7.46
C ALA A 140 2.00 -27.05 7.87
N LYS A 141 1.25 -27.62 6.91
CA LYS A 141 0.32 -28.73 7.16
C LYS A 141 1.07 -30.00 7.59
N ALA A 142 2.13 -30.36 6.88
CA ALA A 142 2.95 -31.53 7.22
C ALA A 142 3.56 -31.43 8.63
N ALA A 143 3.89 -30.21 9.07
CA ALA A 143 4.40 -29.93 10.40
C ALA A 143 3.32 -29.76 11.49
N GLY A 144 2.02 -29.86 11.15
CA GLY A 144 0.91 -29.79 12.10
C GLY A 144 0.48 -28.39 12.51
N PHE A 145 0.93 -27.34 11.80
CA PHE A 145 0.53 -25.96 12.04
C PHE A 145 -0.70 -25.53 11.22
N LEU A 146 -1.13 -26.35 10.28
CA LEU A 146 -2.37 -26.17 9.53
C LEU A 146 -3.13 -27.50 9.43
N GLY A 147 -4.39 -27.48 8.98
CA GLY A 147 -5.27 -28.63 8.83
C GLY A 147 -6.16 -28.85 10.05
N LYS A 148 -6.25 -30.09 10.53
CA LYS A 148 -7.14 -30.49 11.61
C LYS A 148 -6.45 -30.55 12.96
N ASN A 149 -7.18 -30.11 14.01
CA ASN A 149 -6.73 -30.21 15.40
C ASN A 149 -5.31 -29.73 15.61
N ILE A 150 -5.01 -28.53 15.12
CA ILE A 150 -3.68 -27.92 15.10
C ILE A 150 -3.06 -27.97 16.51
N LEU A 151 -1.89 -28.58 16.64
CA LEU A 151 -1.15 -28.78 17.89
C LEU A 151 -2.01 -29.33 19.06
N GLY A 152 -3.08 -30.03 18.78
CA GLY A 152 -3.97 -30.61 19.80
C GLY A 152 -4.95 -29.65 20.45
N THR A 153 -5.13 -28.45 19.89
CA THR A 153 -5.99 -27.38 20.45
C THR A 153 -7.48 -27.52 20.12
N GLY A 154 -7.84 -28.43 19.21
CA GLY A 154 -9.20 -28.55 18.65
C GLY A 154 -9.50 -27.49 17.57
N PHE A 155 -8.57 -26.60 17.25
CA PHE A 155 -8.74 -25.64 16.18
C PHE A 155 -8.35 -26.24 14.83
N ASP A 156 -9.19 -26.01 13.82
CA ASP A 156 -8.96 -26.40 12.44
C ASP A 156 -8.75 -25.16 11.58
N LEU A 157 -7.80 -25.19 10.63
CA LEU A 157 -7.60 -24.12 9.67
C LEU A 157 -7.15 -24.65 8.31
N GLU A 158 -7.89 -24.28 7.27
CA GLU A 158 -7.50 -24.42 5.87
C GLU A 158 -7.21 -23.06 5.26
N ILE A 159 -6.12 -22.94 4.53
CA ILE A 159 -5.72 -21.74 3.79
C ILE A 159 -5.71 -22.06 2.29
N TYR A 160 -6.36 -21.21 1.50
CA TYR A 160 -6.41 -21.32 0.05
C TYR A 160 -5.80 -20.10 -0.60
N VAL A 161 -5.03 -20.31 -1.68
CA VAL A 161 -4.49 -19.25 -2.53
C VAL A 161 -5.42 -19.07 -3.72
N GLN A 162 -6.02 -17.89 -3.86
CA GLN A 162 -6.86 -17.52 -4.98
C GLN A 162 -6.15 -16.53 -5.88
N ARG A 163 -5.95 -16.90 -7.13
CA ARG A 163 -5.32 -16.05 -8.16
C ARG A 163 -6.36 -15.10 -8.76
N GLY A 164 -6.08 -13.80 -8.71
CA GLY A 164 -6.82 -12.77 -9.44
C GLY A 164 -6.51 -12.79 -10.92
N ALA A 165 -7.17 -11.92 -11.68
CA ALA A 165 -7.03 -11.82 -13.14
C ALA A 165 -6.41 -10.49 -13.63
N GLY A 166 -5.64 -9.80 -12.78
CA GLY A 166 -4.91 -8.59 -13.15
C GLY A 166 -5.76 -7.32 -13.15
N ALA A 167 -6.64 -7.13 -12.18
CA ALA A 167 -7.44 -5.92 -12.01
C ALA A 167 -7.10 -5.20 -10.71
N TYR A 168 -6.51 -4.01 -10.79
CA TYR A 168 -6.17 -3.14 -9.64
C TYR A 168 -7.36 -2.93 -8.69
N ILE A 169 -8.58 -2.77 -9.26
CA ILE A 169 -9.77 -2.56 -8.43
C ILE A 169 -10.05 -3.71 -7.45
N CYS A 170 -9.56 -4.92 -7.71
CA CYS A 170 -9.71 -6.05 -6.82
C CYS A 170 -8.84 -5.93 -5.55
N GLY A 171 -7.99 -4.90 -5.42
CA GLY A 171 -7.38 -4.46 -4.17
C GLY A 171 -8.35 -3.72 -3.22
N GLU A 172 -9.47 -3.18 -3.72
CA GLU A 172 -10.54 -2.69 -2.86
C GLU A 172 -11.26 -3.88 -2.19
N GLU A 173 -11.44 -3.81 -0.85
CA GLU A 173 -11.86 -4.99 -0.07
C GLU A 173 -13.16 -5.66 -0.54
N THR A 174 -14.13 -4.89 -1.04
CA THR A 174 -15.41 -5.45 -1.50
C THR A 174 -15.37 -5.92 -2.95
N ALA A 175 -14.59 -5.29 -3.81
CA ALA A 175 -14.31 -5.78 -5.16
C ALA A 175 -13.52 -7.09 -5.13
N LEU A 176 -12.56 -7.21 -4.21
CA LEU A 176 -11.85 -8.46 -3.93
C LEU A 176 -12.83 -9.57 -3.55
N LEU A 177 -13.79 -9.31 -2.65
CA LEU A 177 -14.80 -10.28 -2.25
C LEU A 177 -15.71 -10.69 -3.42
N GLU A 178 -16.14 -9.73 -4.26
CA GLU A 178 -16.90 -10.05 -5.48
C GLU A 178 -16.11 -10.98 -6.41
N SER A 179 -14.82 -10.68 -6.62
CA SER A 179 -13.95 -11.51 -7.45
C SER A 179 -13.74 -12.91 -6.85
N LEU A 180 -13.51 -13.00 -5.54
CA LEU A 180 -13.37 -14.28 -4.83
C LEU A 180 -14.64 -15.14 -4.89
N GLU A 181 -15.81 -14.51 -4.96
CA GLU A 181 -17.11 -15.14 -5.14
C GLU A 181 -17.40 -15.52 -6.61
N GLY A 182 -16.45 -15.27 -7.54
CA GLY A 182 -16.60 -15.58 -8.96
C GLY A 182 -17.43 -14.58 -9.75
N ARG A 183 -17.65 -13.38 -9.18
CA ARG A 183 -18.34 -12.27 -9.85
C ARG A 183 -17.36 -11.23 -10.36
N ARG A 184 -17.85 -10.30 -11.18
CA ARG A 184 -17.07 -9.15 -11.60
C ARG A 184 -16.66 -8.33 -10.37
N GLY A 185 -15.38 -7.92 -10.29
CA GLY A 185 -14.80 -7.16 -9.19
C GLY A 185 -15.32 -5.72 -9.10
N ASN A 186 -16.61 -5.56 -8.88
CA ASN A 186 -17.24 -4.26 -8.65
C ASN A 186 -17.37 -4.02 -7.14
N PRO A 187 -16.90 -2.88 -6.61
CA PRO A 187 -17.09 -2.53 -5.20
C PRO A 187 -18.56 -2.51 -4.77
N ARG A 188 -18.82 -2.96 -3.54
CA ARG A 188 -20.14 -2.90 -2.91
C ARG A 188 -20.35 -1.56 -2.24
N LEU A 189 -21.61 -1.13 -2.16
CA LEU A 189 -21.98 -0.02 -1.29
C LEU A 189 -21.81 -0.42 0.19
N LYS A 190 -21.31 0.50 0.99
CA LYS A 190 -21.18 0.37 2.44
C LYS A 190 -22.08 1.40 3.15
N PRO A 191 -22.81 1.06 4.18
CA PRO A 191 -23.02 -0.24 4.82
C PRO A 191 -23.88 -1.19 3.98
N PRO A 192 -23.84 -2.53 4.20
CA PRO A 192 -23.10 -3.20 5.29
C PRO A 192 -21.60 -3.34 4.99
N PHE A 193 -20.77 -3.28 6.06
CA PHE A 193 -19.35 -3.54 5.98
C PHE A 193 -19.04 -5.04 5.96
N PRO A 194 -17.90 -5.50 5.40
CA PRO A 194 -17.53 -6.91 5.32
C PRO A 194 -17.50 -7.64 6.68
N ALA A 195 -17.17 -6.92 7.75
CA ALA A 195 -17.19 -7.47 9.11
C ALA A 195 -18.58 -7.99 9.56
N VAL A 196 -19.65 -7.52 8.89
CA VAL A 196 -21.03 -7.98 9.11
C VAL A 196 -21.51 -8.86 7.95
N LYS A 197 -21.26 -8.44 6.70
CA LYS A 197 -21.71 -9.10 5.48
C LYS A 197 -20.63 -9.05 4.40
N GLY A 198 -19.67 -9.96 4.46
CA GLY A 198 -18.53 -10.07 3.56
C GLY A 198 -18.64 -11.22 2.57
N LEU A 199 -17.66 -12.14 2.58
CA LEU A 199 -17.54 -13.27 1.66
C LEU A 199 -18.74 -14.21 1.82
N TRP A 200 -19.43 -14.47 0.72
CA TRP A 200 -20.69 -15.26 0.69
C TRP A 200 -21.69 -14.83 1.75
N GLU A 201 -21.81 -13.51 1.92
CA GLU A 201 -22.70 -12.89 2.92
C GLU A 201 -22.36 -13.19 4.40
N ARG A 202 -21.15 -13.72 4.68
CA ARG A 202 -20.68 -14.08 6.00
C ARG A 202 -19.74 -13.03 6.59
N PRO A 203 -19.65 -12.92 7.93
CA PRO A 203 -18.71 -11.98 8.54
C PRO A 203 -17.27 -12.26 8.08
N THR A 204 -16.59 -11.22 7.58
CA THR A 204 -15.27 -11.35 6.96
C THR A 204 -14.37 -10.20 7.36
N VAL A 205 -13.14 -10.51 7.75
CA VAL A 205 -12.05 -9.54 7.88
C VAL A 205 -11.16 -9.61 6.64
N VAL A 206 -10.95 -8.48 5.99
CA VAL A 206 -9.97 -8.35 4.90
C VAL A 206 -8.78 -7.54 5.42
N ASN A 207 -7.58 -8.10 5.39
CA ASN A 207 -6.34 -7.42 5.81
C ASN A 207 -5.23 -7.58 4.77
N ASN A 208 -4.38 -6.57 4.65
CA ASN A 208 -3.19 -6.60 3.81
C ASN A 208 -2.14 -7.58 4.33
N VAL A 209 -1.29 -8.12 3.44
CA VAL A 209 -0.20 -9.08 3.75
C VAL A 209 0.71 -8.59 4.88
N GLU A 210 1.25 -7.36 4.78
CA GLU A 210 2.14 -6.79 5.81
C GLU A 210 1.43 -6.66 7.16
N SER A 211 0.13 -6.33 7.17
CA SER A 211 -0.65 -6.23 8.42
C SER A 211 -0.78 -7.58 9.12
N ILE A 212 -0.96 -8.66 8.37
CA ILE A 212 -1.06 -10.02 8.93
C ILE A 212 0.32 -10.52 9.37
N ALA A 213 1.37 -10.30 8.59
CA ALA A 213 2.73 -10.64 8.98
C ALA A 213 3.16 -9.92 10.27
N ALA A 214 2.72 -8.66 10.47
CA ALA A 214 3.03 -7.86 11.66
C ALA A 214 2.40 -8.40 12.96
N VAL A 215 1.41 -9.30 12.88
CA VAL A 215 0.82 -9.94 14.06
C VAL A 215 1.85 -10.87 14.76
N VAL A 216 2.75 -11.49 14.00
CA VAL A 216 3.77 -12.40 14.55
C VAL A 216 4.66 -11.68 15.57
N PRO A 217 5.40 -10.62 15.21
CA PRO A 217 6.21 -9.90 16.18
C PRO A 217 5.40 -9.25 17.32
N ILE A 218 4.12 -8.89 17.10
CA ILE A 218 3.25 -8.41 18.19
C ILE A 218 3.09 -9.49 19.25
N ILE A 219 2.86 -10.73 18.86
CA ILE A 219 2.71 -11.85 19.81
C ILE A 219 4.07 -12.26 20.40
N GLU A 220 5.16 -12.21 19.62
CA GLU A 220 6.51 -12.49 20.12
C GLU A 220 6.86 -11.60 21.31
N ILE A 221 6.80 -10.29 21.14
CA ILE A 221 7.29 -9.30 22.10
C ILE A 221 6.23 -8.69 23.02
N GLY A 222 4.93 -8.89 22.69
CA GLY A 222 3.80 -8.27 23.37
C GLY A 222 3.40 -6.95 22.74
N GLY A 223 2.08 -6.65 22.75
CA GLY A 223 1.50 -5.45 22.12
C GLY A 223 2.05 -4.15 22.71
N ALA A 224 2.24 -4.10 24.04
CA ALA A 224 2.80 -2.92 24.72
C ALA A 224 4.25 -2.63 24.31
N GLU A 225 5.08 -3.66 24.12
CA GLU A 225 6.47 -3.47 23.65
C GLU A 225 6.51 -3.10 22.15
N TYR A 226 5.62 -3.66 21.35
CA TYR A 226 5.47 -3.28 19.95
C TYR A 226 5.06 -1.81 19.82
N ALA A 227 4.15 -1.32 20.67
CA ALA A 227 3.68 0.07 20.68
C ALA A 227 4.78 1.10 21.01
N LYS A 228 5.87 0.69 21.66
CA LYS A 228 7.03 1.56 21.95
C LYS A 228 7.93 1.77 20.73
N ILE A 229 7.77 0.96 19.67
CA ILE A 229 8.49 1.12 18.41
C ILE A 229 7.71 2.12 17.57
N GLY A 230 8.41 3.08 16.97
CA GLY A 230 7.77 4.17 16.24
C GLY A 230 7.47 5.38 17.11
N VAL A 231 6.50 6.20 16.69
CA VAL A 231 6.17 7.47 17.36
C VAL A 231 4.65 7.74 17.35
N GLY A 232 4.12 8.19 18.48
CA GLY A 232 2.70 8.59 18.59
C GLY A 232 1.74 7.45 18.22
N ARG A 233 0.90 7.67 17.20
CA ARG A 233 -0.01 6.64 16.65
C ARG A 233 0.60 5.84 15.48
N SER A 234 1.82 6.15 15.09
CA SER A 234 2.60 5.43 14.08
C SER A 234 3.48 4.38 14.76
N THR A 235 2.85 3.34 15.30
CA THR A 235 3.50 2.28 16.10
C THR A 235 4.03 1.15 15.22
N GLY A 236 5.06 0.45 15.74
CA GLY A 236 5.72 -0.66 15.07
C GLY A 236 6.61 -0.22 13.92
N THR A 237 6.92 -1.17 13.04
CA THR A 237 7.68 -0.92 11.81
C THR A 237 6.76 -0.83 10.59
N LYS A 238 7.31 -0.30 9.49
CA LYS A 238 6.63 -0.21 8.19
C LYS A 238 7.59 -0.60 7.08
N LEU A 239 7.10 -1.39 6.13
CA LEU A 239 7.83 -1.67 4.89
C LEU A 239 7.59 -0.56 3.87
N ILE A 240 8.67 -0.07 3.29
CA ILE A 240 8.67 0.95 2.24
C ILE A 240 9.27 0.37 0.96
N SER A 241 8.53 0.48 -0.14
CA SER A 241 9.00 0.18 -1.49
C SER A 241 9.60 1.44 -2.10
N ALA A 242 10.92 1.58 -2.10
CA ALA A 242 11.59 2.75 -2.66
C ALA A 242 11.99 2.54 -4.11
N CYS A 243 11.60 3.46 -4.99
CA CYS A 243 11.88 3.41 -6.42
C CYS A 243 11.94 4.82 -7.05
N GLY A 244 12.14 4.88 -8.37
CA GLY A 244 12.34 6.11 -9.10
C GLY A 244 13.81 6.51 -9.17
N ASN A 245 14.11 7.81 -9.10
CA ASN A 245 15.46 8.34 -9.25
C ASN A 245 16.24 8.31 -7.92
N ILE A 246 16.62 7.11 -7.49
CA ILE A 246 17.43 6.85 -6.29
C ILE A 246 18.55 5.85 -6.60
N ASN A 247 19.65 5.92 -5.84
CA ASN A 247 20.79 5.03 -6.05
C ASN A 247 20.54 3.58 -5.63
N LYS A 248 19.71 3.36 -4.62
CA LYS A 248 19.43 2.03 -4.04
C LYS A 248 17.93 1.76 -4.01
N PRO A 249 17.29 1.36 -5.12
CA PRO A 249 15.90 0.93 -5.10
C PRO A 249 15.75 -0.40 -4.35
N GLY A 250 14.64 -0.57 -3.60
CA GLY A 250 14.42 -1.79 -2.84
C GLY A 250 13.30 -1.70 -1.82
N VAL A 251 13.16 -2.75 -1.00
CA VAL A 251 12.22 -2.79 0.13
C VAL A 251 12.98 -2.58 1.43
N TYR A 252 12.55 -1.60 2.19
CA TYR A 252 13.18 -1.20 3.45
C TYR A 252 12.18 -1.30 4.60
N GLU A 253 12.62 -1.82 5.74
CA GLU A 253 11.85 -1.78 6.97
C GLU A 253 12.35 -0.63 7.85
N ILE A 254 11.44 0.28 8.19
CA ILE A 254 11.71 1.46 9.02
C ILE A 254 10.85 1.44 10.29
N ASP A 255 11.31 2.08 11.35
CA ASP A 255 10.58 2.24 12.62
C ASP A 255 9.74 3.53 12.68
N MET A 256 9.59 4.22 11.56
CA MET A 256 8.81 5.46 11.38
C MET A 256 9.28 6.66 12.24
N THR A 257 10.50 6.62 12.75
CA THR A 257 11.14 7.74 13.49
C THR A 257 12.15 8.51 12.67
N ILE A 258 12.56 7.99 11.51
CA ILE A 258 13.53 8.62 10.62
C ILE A 258 12.88 9.75 9.82
N THR A 259 13.69 10.74 9.44
CA THR A 259 13.23 11.82 8.56
C THR A 259 13.13 11.34 7.10
N VAL A 260 12.33 12.02 6.30
CA VAL A 260 12.26 11.79 4.83
C VAL A 260 13.64 12.08 4.20
N GLU A 261 14.34 13.11 4.66
CA GLU A 261 15.69 13.45 4.19
C GLU A 261 16.68 12.32 4.45
N GLU A 262 16.69 11.79 5.68
CA GLU A 262 17.52 10.63 6.04
C GLU A 262 17.18 9.40 5.19
N PHE A 263 15.89 9.12 4.97
CA PHE A 263 15.48 7.98 4.13
C PHE A 263 15.97 8.11 2.69
N ILE A 264 15.93 9.33 2.10
CA ILE A 264 16.38 9.55 0.72
C ILE A 264 17.90 9.51 0.61
N TYR A 265 18.63 10.17 1.52
CA TYR A 265 20.05 10.47 1.31
C TYR A 265 21.02 9.55 2.08
N SER A 266 20.56 8.83 3.11
CA SER A 266 21.42 7.90 3.85
C SER A 266 21.78 6.67 3.02
N ASP A 267 23.04 6.24 3.16
CA ASP A 267 23.55 4.99 2.59
C ASP A 267 22.88 3.73 3.13
N GLU A 268 22.24 3.81 4.28
CA GLU A 268 21.45 2.72 4.88
C GLU A 268 20.16 2.45 4.06
N TYR A 269 19.64 3.49 3.38
CA TYR A 269 18.38 3.44 2.63
C TYR A 269 18.57 3.75 1.14
N CYS A 270 17.99 4.83 0.63
CA CYS A 270 17.98 5.12 -0.81
C CYS A 270 19.34 5.55 -1.39
N GLY A 271 20.30 5.97 -0.56
CA GLY A 271 21.65 6.33 -1.01
C GLY A 271 21.74 7.59 -1.86
N GLY A 272 20.73 8.46 -1.79
CA GLY A 272 20.69 9.74 -2.51
C GLY A 272 20.19 9.64 -3.96
N ILE A 273 20.26 10.79 -4.65
CA ILE A 273 19.81 10.95 -6.03
C ILE A 273 21.00 10.68 -6.98
N PRO A 274 20.82 9.89 -8.05
CA PRO A 274 21.89 9.56 -8.99
C PRO A 274 22.51 10.80 -9.66
N ASN A 275 23.79 10.70 -9.99
CA ASN A 275 24.55 11.69 -10.78
C ASN A 275 24.61 13.10 -10.15
N GLY A 276 24.41 13.23 -8.83
CA GLY A 276 24.45 14.50 -8.13
C GLY A 276 23.29 15.44 -8.46
N LYS A 277 22.22 14.94 -9.09
CA LYS A 277 21.01 15.70 -9.36
C LYS A 277 20.25 16.03 -8.09
N LYS A 278 19.35 17.03 -8.19
CA LYS A 278 18.52 17.47 -7.08
C LYS A 278 17.21 16.69 -7.03
N LEU A 279 16.71 16.50 -5.81
CA LEU A 279 15.35 16.04 -5.58
C LEU A 279 14.37 17.10 -6.09
N LYS A 280 13.43 16.72 -6.95
CA LYS A 280 12.33 17.56 -7.41
C LYS A 280 11.06 17.33 -6.60
N ALA A 281 10.64 16.07 -6.52
CA ALA A 281 9.40 15.69 -5.90
C ALA A 281 9.41 14.22 -5.46
N CYS A 282 8.42 13.83 -4.67
CA CYS A 282 8.17 12.44 -4.31
C CYS A 282 6.67 12.15 -4.19
N ILE A 283 6.32 10.90 -4.45
CA ILE A 283 5.03 10.31 -4.11
C ILE A 283 5.32 9.26 -3.01
N PRO A 284 5.08 9.54 -1.71
CA PRO A 284 5.61 8.69 -0.63
C PRO A 284 4.70 7.55 -0.19
N GLY A 285 3.54 7.38 -0.82
CA GLY A 285 2.54 6.39 -0.40
C GLY A 285 1.91 5.55 -1.51
N GLY A 286 2.56 5.47 -2.69
CA GLY A 286 2.00 4.88 -3.90
C GLY A 286 1.28 5.90 -4.76
N SER A 287 0.95 5.53 -5.98
CA SER A 287 0.42 6.43 -7.00
C SER A 287 -0.88 7.16 -6.63
N SER A 288 -1.62 6.63 -5.68
CA SER A 288 -2.92 7.14 -5.21
C SER A 288 -2.83 8.34 -4.25
N VAL A 289 -1.62 8.74 -3.84
CA VAL A 289 -1.46 9.86 -2.90
C VAL A 289 -0.89 11.09 -3.60
N PRO A 290 -1.09 12.29 -3.02
CA PRO A 290 -0.55 13.52 -3.57
C PRO A 290 0.97 13.49 -3.77
N ILE A 291 1.44 13.94 -4.94
CA ILE A 291 2.85 14.25 -5.18
C ILE A 291 3.21 15.52 -4.39
N VAL A 292 4.38 15.52 -3.77
CA VAL A 292 4.87 16.63 -2.94
C VAL A 292 6.21 17.12 -3.45
N PRO A 293 6.40 18.45 -3.69
CA PRO A 293 7.68 19.02 -4.09
C PRO A 293 8.71 18.92 -2.96
N ALA A 294 9.99 18.91 -3.31
CA ALA A 294 11.11 18.67 -2.38
C ALA A 294 11.08 19.53 -1.12
N ASN A 295 10.77 20.82 -1.24
CA ASN A 295 10.72 21.75 -0.11
C ASN A 295 9.66 21.39 0.92
N LEU A 296 8.48 20.95 0.48
CA LEU A 296 7.37 20.49 1.36
C LEU A 296 7.53 19.03 1.77
N LEU A 297 8.28 18.23 1.02
CA LEU A 297 8.57 16.84 1.34
C LEU A 297 9.56 16.71 2.49
N LEU A 298 10.65 17.50 2.45
CA LEU A 298 11.72 17.43 3.46
C LEU A 298 11.35 18.16 4.74
N LYS A 299 10.53 19.21 4.64
CA LYS A 299 10.12 20.03 5.78
C LYS A 299 8.63 20.32 5.75
N THR A 300 8.05 20.44 6.94
CA THR A 300 6.68 20.95 7.10
C THR A 300 6.62 22.43 6.74
N ILE A 301 5.40 22.96 6.62
CA ILE A 301 5.20 24.41 6.36
C ILE A 301 5.82 25.31 7.46
N ASN A 302 5.99 24.76 8.68
CA ASN A 302 6.63 25.47 9.79
C ASN A 302 8.16 25.32 9.80
N GLY A 303 8.75 24.68 8.79
CA GLY A 303 10.19 24.47 8.67
C GLY A 303 10.76 23.28 9.47
N GLU A 304 9.92 22.54 10.19
CA GLU A 304 10.34 21.34 10.92
C GLU A 304 10.62 20.18 9.97
N PRO A 305 11.57 19.28 10.29
CA PRO A 305 11.82 18.08 9.50
C PRO A 305 10.54 17.23 9.35
N ARG A 306 10.30 16.71 8.15
CA ARG A 306 9.21 15.77 7.93
C ARG A 306 9.70 14.34 8.15
N TYR A 307 8.92 13.56 8.90
CA TYR A 307 9.26 12.20 9.27
C TYR A 307 8.51 11.18 8.42
N MET A 308 9.08 10.00 8.24
CA MET A 308 8.49 8.85 7.56
C MET A 308 7.42 8.16 8.43
N ASN A 309 6.37 8.89 8.81
CA ASN A 309 5.25 8.39 9.59
C ASN A 309 3.91 8.98 9.14
N TYR A 310 2.80 8.39 9.60
CA TYR A 310 1.46 8.76 9.16
C TYR A 310 1.08 10.20 9.46
N GLU A 311 1.45 10.68 10.64
CA GLU A 311 1.07 12.01 11.12
C GLU A 311 1.88 13.10 10.41
N SER A 312 3.19 12.92 10.33
CA SER A 312 4.09 13.92 9.73
C SER A 312 3.90 14.06 8.22
N LEU A 313 3.68 12.94 7.50
CA LEU A 313 3.39 13.01 6.07
C LEU A 313 2.03 13.65 5.78
N ALA A 314 1.05 13.50 6.67
CA ALA A 314 -0.28 14.09 6.53
C ALA A 314 -0.37 15.54 7.04
N ASP A 315 0.70 16.08 7.61
CA ASP A 315 0.71 17.46 8.14
C ASP A 315 0.42 18.49 7.04
N GLY A 316 -0.52 19.41 7.35
CA GLY A 316 -1.03 20.38 6.38
C GLY A 316 -2.14 19.83 5.45
N GLY A 317 -2.62 18.60 5.68
CA GLY A 317 -3.62 17.94 4.84
C GLY A 317 -3.14 17.81 3.39
N PHE A 318 -4.05 17.77 2.42
CA PHE A 318 -3.68 17.69 1.00
C PHE A 318 -3.26 19.02 0.37
N ALA A 319 -3.20 20.12 1.15
CA ALA A 319 -2.66 21.39 0.67
C ALA A 319 -1.13 21.37 0.61
N THR A 320 -0.46 20.81 1.62
CA THR A 320 1.01 20.75 1.74
C THR A 320 1.52 19.39 2.18
N GLY A 321 0.63 18.48 2.56
CA GLY A 321 0.92 17.12 2.98
C GLY A 321 0.51 16.08 1.95
N THR A 322 0.68 14.82 2.34
CA THR A 322 0.38 13.64 1.55
C THR A 322 -0.03 12.50 2.48
N MET A 323 0.17 11.27 2.11
CA MET A 323 -0.10 10.10 2.95
C MET A 323 1.05 9.09 2.86
N MET A 324 1.27 8.31 3.93
CA MET A 324 2.14 7.14 3.88
C MET A 324 1.56 6.02 2.98
N GLY A 325 0.25 6.03 2.79
CA GLY A 325 -0.46 5.15 1.87
C GLY A 325 -0.05 3.68 1.96
N SER A 326 0.22 3.07 0.82
CA SER A 326 0.71 1.69 0.71
C SER A 326 2.19 1.53 1.10
N GLY A 327 2.95 2.62 1.18
CA GLY A 327 4.41 2.62 1.37
C GLY A 327 5.20 2.55 0.06
N GLY A 328 4.57 2.80 -1.07
CA GLY A 328 5.27 2.99 -2.35
C GLY A 328 5.91 4.38 -2.39
N PHE A 329 7.23 4.46 -2.35
CA PHE A 329 8.00 5.70 -2.28
C PHE A 329 8.67 5.97 -3.62
N ILE A 330 8.07 6.85 -4.44
CA ILE A 330 8.50 7.13 -5.82
C ILE A 330 9.20 8.50 -5.85
N VAL A 331 10.49 8.51 -6.13
CA VAL A 331 11.34 9.71 -6.13
C VAL A 331 11.55 10.23 -7.55
N LEU A 332 11.38 11.53 -7.74
CA LEU A 332 11.61 12.24 -8.99
C LEU A 332 12.79 13.22 -8.82
N ASP A 333 13.78 13.13 -9.72
CA ASP A 333 14.85 14.12 -9.81
C ASP A 333 14.44 15.35 -10.66
N GLU A 334 15.32 16.33 -10.74
CA GLU A 334 15.08 17.61 -11.42
C GLU A 334 14.80 17.49 -12.93
N ASP A 335 15.19 16.38 -13.58
CA ASP A 335 14.96 16.16 -15.00
C ASP A 335 13.58 15.52 -15.30
N GLN A 336 12.84 15.10 -14.29
CA GLN A 336 11.56 14.43 -14.50
C GLN A 336 10.44 15.45 -14.78
N CYS A 337 9.61 15.14 -15.76
CA CYS A 337 8.43 15.92 -16.10
C CYS A 337 7.23 15.48 -15.26
N VAL A 338 6.69 16.37 -14.42
CA VAL A 338 5.52 16.07 -13.58
C VAL A 338 4.25 15.90 -14.42
N VAL A 339 4.12 16.61 -15.55
CA VAL A 339 2.98 16.48 -16.47
C VAL A 339 2.93 15.07 -17.06
N ASN A 340 4.07 14.55 -17.52
CA ASN A 340 4.19 13.20 -18.06
C ASN A 340 3.91 12.12 -17.00
N HIS A 341 4.45 12.28 -15.79
CA HIS A 341 4.14 11.38 -14.67
C HIS A 341 2.66 11.37 -14.35
N THR A 342 2.03 12.55 -14.25
CA THR A 342 0.61 12.68 -13.96
C THR A 342 -0.25 12.06 -15.07
N MET A 343 0.13 12.26 -16.34
CA MET A 343 -0.55 11.62 -17.48
C MET A 343 -0.46 10.10 -17.41
N THR A 344 0.70 9.57 -17.04
CA THR A 344 0.92 8.11 -16.91
C THR A 344 0.05 7.52 -15.80
N LEU A 345 -0.06 8.19 -14.66
CA LEU A 345 -0.95 7.78 -13.58
C LEU A 345 -2.43 7.90 -13.98
N ALA A 346 -2.82 8.98 -14.65
CA ALA A 346 -4.19 9.15 -15.13
C ALA A 346 -4.58 8.08 -16.16
N ARG A 347 -3.63 7.64 -17.02
CA ARG A 347 -3.82 6.51 -17.94
C ARG A 347 -4.07 5.21 -17.17
N PHE A 348 -3.29 4.97 -16.12
CA PHE A 348 -3.46 3.80 -15.26
C PHE A 348 -4.85 3.78 -14.61
N TYR A 349 -5.26 4.86 -13.93
CA TYR A 349 -6.58 4.92 -13.27
C TYR A 349 -7.75 4.86 -14.25
N ASN A 350 -7.60 5.42 -15.45
CA ASN A 350 -8.62 5.28 -16.50
C ASN A 350 -8.77 3.82 -16.95
N HIS A 351 -7.65 3.09 -17.08
CA HIS A 351 -7.66 1.67 -17.44
C HIS A 351 -8.26 0.80 -16.34
N GLU A 352 -7.92 1.08 -15.09
CA GLU A 352 -8.26 0.27 -13.91
C GLU A 352 -9.64 0.60 -13.31
N SER A 353 -10.30 1.66 -13.77
CA SER A 353 -11.68 1.96 -13.36
C SER A 353 -12.61 0.79 -13.73
N CYS A 354 -13.33 0.24 -12.74
CA CYS A 354 -14.31 -0.83 -13.00
C CYS A 354 -15.52 -0.37 -13.83
N GLY A 355 -15.69 0.94 -14.01
CA GLY A 355 -16.77 1.54 -14.79
C GLY A 355 -18.14 1.57 -14.08
N GLN A 356 -18.23 1.23 -12.81
CA GLN A 356 -19.49 1.15 -12.08
C GLN A 356 -20.15 2.52 -11.88
N CYS A 357 -19.40 3.53 -11.39
CA CYS A 357 -19.94 4.86 -11.13
C CYS A 357 -19.49 5.89 -12.18
N THR A 358 -20.42 6.73 -12.62
CA THR A 358 -20.22 7.69 -13.72
C THR A 358 -19.05 8.66 -13.49
N PRO A 359 -18.86 9.29 -12.32
CA PRO A 359 -17.77 10.25 -12.14
C PRO A 359 -16.39 9.62 -12.37
N CYS A 360 -16.16 8.40 -11.87
CA CYS A 360 -14.93 7.66 -12.11
C CYS A 360 -14.81 7.20 -13.56
N ARG A 361 -15.82 6.50 -14.08
CA ARG A 361 -15.81 5.91 -15.44
C ARG A 361 -15.49 6.94 -16.52
N GLU A 362 -16.16 8.09 -16.48
CA GLU A 362 -16.00 9.14 -17.51
C GLU A 362 -14.86 10.09 -17.16
N GLY A 363 -14.80 10.54 -15.89
CA GLY A 363 -13.89 11.58 -15.46
C GLY A 363 -12.41 11.18 -15.54
N THR A 364 -12.05 9.91 -15.22
CA THR A 364 -10.68 9.42 -15.37
C THR A 364 -10.22 9.44 -16.81
N GLY A 365 -11.10 9.06 -17.74
CA GLY A 365 -10.85 9.13 -19.18
C GLY A 365 -10.71 10.57 -19.71
N TRP A 366 -11.47 11.51 -19.16
CA TRP A 366 -11.35 12.92 -19.51
C TRP A 366 -10.04 13.53 -19.01
N MET A 367 -9.66 13.26 -17.75
CA MET A 367 -8.38 13.70 -17.21
C MET A 367 -7.20 13.19 -18.05
N TYR A 368 -7.19 11.88 -18.36
CA TYR A 368 -6.14 11.31 -19.20
C TYR A 368 -6.06 11.95 -20.60
N LYS A 369 -7.19 12.16 -21.28
CA LYS A 369 -7.24 12.78 -22.62
C LYS A 369 -6.70 14.22 -22.61
N ILE A 370 -7.03 15.00 -21.58
CA ILE A 370 -6.58 16.39 -21.46
C ILE A 370 -5.08 16.42 -21.14
N LEU A 371 -4.60 15.61 -20.20
CA LEU A 371 -3.18 15.48 -19.87
C LEU A 371 -2.37 15.06 -21.10
N LYS A 372 -2.84 14.08 -21.84
CA LYS A 372 -2.22 13.65 -23.11
C LYS A 372 -2.17 14.77 -24.15
N LYS A 373 -3.21 15.58 -24.22
CA LYS A 373 -3.27 16.73 -25.12
C LYS A 373 -2.24 17.80 -24.75
N ILE A 374 -2.08 18.09 -23.43
CA ILE A 374 -1.09 19.03 -22.92
C ILE A 374 0.33 18.51 -23.20
N GLU A 375 0.59 17.23 -22.88
CA GLU A 375 1.90 16.58 -23.10
C GLU A 375 2.34 16.59 -24.56
N LYS A 376 1.37 16.51 -25.50
CA LYS A 376 1.63 16.59 -26.94
C LYS A 376 1.78 18.01 -27.50
N GLY A 377 1.74 19.05 -26.68
CA GLY A 377 1.78 20.44 -27.13
C GLY A 377 0.50 20.90 -27.83
N GLU A 378 -0.62 20.17 -27.69
CA GLU A 378 -1.93 20.54 -28.24
C GLU A 378 -2.82 21.21 -27.18
N GLY A 379 -2.32 21.36 -25.96
CA GLY A 379 -3.01 21.92 -24.81
C GLY A 379 -3.26 23.42 -24.92
N LYS A 380 -4.22 23.89 -24.12
CA LYS A 380 -4.54 25.32 -23.95
C LYS A 380 -4.57 25.63 -22.45
N MET A 381 -4.40 26.90 -22.08
CA MET A 381 -4.47 27.33 -20.67
C MET A 381 -5.77 26.88 -19.98
N GLN A 382 -6.88 26.97 -20.70
CA GLN A 382 -8.19 26.52 -20.21
C GLN A 382 -8.26 25.00 -19.92
N ASP A 383 -7.42 24.19 -20.55
CA ASP A 383 -7.38 22.76 -20.32
C ASP A 383 -6.82 22.44 -18.91
N ILE A 384 -5.93 23.28 -18.37
CA ILE A 384 -5.38 23.16 -17.01
C ILE A 384 -6.50 23.42 -15.99
N ASP A 385 -7.27 24.49 -16.18
CA ASP A 385 -8.40 24.83 -15.32
C ASP A 385 -9.53 23.78 -15.41
N LEU A 386 -9.75 23.23 -16.61
CA LEU A 386 -10.71 22.15 -16.82
C LEU A 386 -10.29 20.85 -16.09
N LEU A 387 -8.99 20.50 -16.08
CA LEU A 387 -8.47 19.38 -15.29
C LEU A 387 -8.78 19.56 -13.81
N TRP A 388 -8.54 20.78 -13.29
CA TRP A 388 -8.86 21.11 -11.90
C TRP A 388 -10.33 20.96 -11.57
N ASP A 389 -11.22 21.36 -12.47
CA ASP A 389 -12.66 21.22 -12.28
C ASP A 389 -13.14 19.76 -12.35
N ILE A 390 -12.60 18.97 -13.30
CA ILE A 390 -12.96 17.55 -13.45
C ILE A 390 -12.56 16.76 -12.21
N GLN A 391 -11.30 16.89 -11.73
CA GLN A 391 -10.85 16.13 -10.56
C GLN A 391 -11.72 16.41 -9.33
N ARG A 392 -12.13 17.65 -9.10
CA ARG A 392 -13.04 18.03 -8.00
C ARG A 392 -14.44 17.42 -8.10
N LYS A 393 -14.89 17.08 -9.29
CA LYS A 393 -16.18 16.41 -9.51
C LYS A 393 -16.08 14.89 -9.37
N ILE A 394 -14.88 14.33 -9.43
CA ILE A 394 -14.63 12.91 -9.13
C ILE A 394 -14.45 12.70 -7.63
N GLU A 395 -13.60 13.51 -7.01
CA GLU A 395 -13.27 13.45 -5.57
C GLU A 395 -14.53 13.50 -4.71
N GLY A 396 -14.68 12.52 -3.81
CA GLY A 396 -15.82 12.39 -2.90
C GLY A 396 -17.15 11.99 -3.56
N ASN A 397 -17.21 11.76 -4.87
CA ASN A 397 -18.44 11.47 -5.61
C ASN A 397 -18.47 10.06 -6.23
N THR A 398 -17.68 9.14 -5.72
CA THR A 398 -17.56 7.78 -6.24
C THR A 398 -17.90 6.72 -5.18
N ILE A 399 -18.25 5.52 -5.63
CA ILE A 399 -18.65 4.41 -4.73
C ILE A 399 -17.47 3.92 -3.88
N CYS A 400 -16.26 3.97 -4.41
CA CYS A 400 -15.04 3.50 -3.75
C CYS A 400 -13.90 4.52 -3.87
N PRO A 401 -12.82 4.38 -3.06
CA PRO A 401 -11.70 5.31 -3.05
C PRO A 401 -10.90 5.42 -4.36
N LEU A 402 -11.14 4.57 -5.36
CA LEU A 402 -10.42 4.68 -6.66
C LEU A 402 -10.63 6.04 -7.32
N GLY A 403 -11.82 6.63 -7.18
CA GLY A 403 -12.07 7.98 -7.71
C GLY A 403 -11.19 9.03 -7.06
N ASP A 404 -11.09 8.99 -5.74
CA ASP A 404 -10.21 9.90 -4.96
C ASP A 404 -8.73 9.65 -5.33
N ALA A 405 -8.34 8.38 -5.42
CA ALA A 405 -7.01 7.94 -5.82
C ALA A 405 -6.60 8.43 -7.22
N ALA A 406 -7.55 8.55 -8.14
CA ALA A 406 -7.34 9.10 -9.48
C ALA A 406 -7.30 10.64 -9.50
N ALA A 407 -8.06 11.29 -8.61
CA ALA A 407 -8.19 12.74 -8.55
C ALA A 407 -7.02 13.43 -7.83
N TRP A 408 -6.57 12.88 -6.70
CA TRP A 408 -5.55 13.52 -5.84
C TRP A 408 -4.19 13.73 -6.51
N PRO A 409 -3.62 12.79 -7.30
CA PRO A 409 -2.38 13.04 -8.04
C PRO A 409 -2.49 14.19 -9.02
N VAL A 410 -3.61 14.30 -9.74
CA VAL A 410 -3.87 15.39 -10.69
C VAL A 410 -4.02 16.73 -9.95
N ALA A 411 -4.78 16.73 -8.85
CA ALA A 411 -4.96 17.93 -8.02
C ALA A 411 -3.62 18.44 -7.45
N ALA A 412 -2.78 17.54 -6.93
CA ALA A 412 -1.49 17.88 -6.36
C ALA A 412 -0.51 18.36 -7.42
N ALA A 413 -0.47 17.71 -8.58
CA ALA A 413 0.37 18.13 -9.70
C ALA A 413 0.02 19.55 -10.16
N ILE A 414 -1.25 19.86 -10.36
CA ILE A 414 -1.67 21.22 -10.76
C ILE A 414 -1.37 22.24 -9.65
N ARG A 415 -1.60 21.89 -8.38
CA ARG A 415 -1.36 22.79 -7.25
C ARG A 415 0.09 23.18 -7.09
N HIS A 416 1.00 22.23 -7.23
CA HIS A 416 2.41 22.40 -6.91
C HIS A 416 3.32 22.64 -8.11
N PHE A 417 2.87 22.30 -9.31
CA PHE A 417 3.68 22.32 -10.53
C PHE A 417 2.90 22.90 -11.71
N ARG A 418 1.99 23.87 -11.45
CA ARG A 418 1.18 24.51 -12.49
C ARG A 418 2.04 25.10 -13.61
N ASP A 419 3.18 25.67 -13.28
CA ASP A 419 4.15 26.26 -14.20
C ASP A 419 4.66 25.24 -15.23
N GLU A 420 4.82 23.95 -14.87
CA GLU A 420 5.19 22.91 -15.85
C GLU A 420 4.06 22.67 -16.86
N PHE A 421 2.80 22.66 -16.41
CA PHE A 421 1.67 22.59 -17.32
C PHE A 421 1.59 23.79 -18.26
N GLU A 422 1.77 24.99 -17.73
CA GLU A 422 1.78 26.24 -18.51
C GLU A 422 2.98 26.28 -19.47
N TRP A 423 4.13 25.74 -19.06
CA TRP A 423 5.28 25.60 -19.94
C TRP A 423 4.97 24.73 -21.17
N HIS A 424 4.35 23.55 -20.99
CA HIS A 424 3.94 22.66 -22.08
C HIS A 424 2.97 23.37 -23.05
N VAL A 425 2.04 24.15 -22.55
CA VAL A 425 1.08 24.91 -23.35
C VAL A 425 1.77 26.02 -24.14
N ASN A 426 2.73 26.69 -23.53
CA ASN A 426 3.44 27.83 -24.15
C ASN A 426 4.58 27.41 -25.09
N ASN A 427 5.03 26.15 -25.03
CA ASN A 427 6.13 25.60 -25.84
C ASN A 427 5.69 24.32 -26.60
N PRO A 428 4.68 24.40 -27.46
CA PRO A 428 4.07 23.23 -28.09
C PRO A 428 5.02 22.42 -28.95
N GLU A 429 5.97 23.05 -29.65
CA GLU A 429 6.93 22.35 -30.50
C GLU A 429 7.92 21.50 -29.68
N LEU A 430 8.36 22.02 -28.53
CA LEU A 430 9.26 21.29 -27.61
C LEU A 430 8.51 20.13 -26.94
N SER A 431 7.25 20.31 -26.57
CA SER A 431 6.41 19.25 -26.04
C SER A 431 6.22 18.07 -27.00
N GLN A 432 6.08 18.37 -28.32
CA GLN A 432 5.90 17.35 -29.36
C GLN A 432 7.16 16.51 -29.62
N THR A 433 8.34 17.05 -29.37
CA THR A 433 9.63 16.37 -29.63
C THR A 433 10.04 15.42 -28.53
N GLN A 434 9.36 15.43 -27.41
CA GLN A 434 9.70 14.60 -26.27
C GLN A 434 9.14 13.18 -26.42
N ASN A 435 10.02 12.21 -26.61
CA ASN A 435 9.74 10.80 -26.43
C ASN A 435 9.50 10.55 -24.92
N TYR A 436 8.31 10.13 -24.59
CA TYR A 436 7.83 9.60 -23.32
C TYR A 436 8.95 9.26 -22.32
N GLY A 437 9.29 10.16 -21.40
CA GLY A 437 10.11 9.79 -20.26
C GLY A 437 11.13 10.82 -19.77
N ILE A 438 11.66 11.68 -20.60
CA ILE A 438 12.64 12.67 -20.16
C ILE A 438 12.33 14.01 -20.85
N ALA A 439 11.93 14.98 -20.06
CA ALA A 439 11.87 16.36 -20.54
C ALA A 439 13.31 16.86 -20.66
N ASN A 440 13.87 16.86 -21.85
CA ASN A 440 15.07 17.65 -22.13
C ASN A 440 14.64 19.11 -22.22
N TYR A 441 14.41 19.73 -21.07
CA TYR A 441 14.21 21.18 -21.00
C TYR A 441 15.54 21.82 -21.30
N ALA A 442 15.63 22.54 -22.42
CA ALA A 442 16.82 23.31 -22.78
C ALA A 442 17.13 24.43 -21.76
N ASP A 443 16.11 24.92 -21.07
CA ASP A 443 16.20 25.82 -19.92
C ASP A 443 15.61 25.14 -18.66
N PRO A 444 16.27 25.28 -17.50
CA PRO A 444 15.71 24.76 -16.25
C PRO A 444 14.36 25.41 -16.00
N ILE A 445 13.37 24.57 -15.66
CA ILE A 445 12.08 25.08 -15.18
C ILE A 445 12.39 26.03 -14.02
N PRO A 446 11.92 27.29 -14.07
CA PRO A 446 12.22 28.23 -13.01
C PRO A 446 11.79 27.63 -11.67
N ALA A 447 12.72 27.63 -10.71
CA ALA A 447 12.41 27.23 -9.36
C ALA A 447 11.20 28.03 -8.90
N VAL A 448 10.18 27.34 -8.37
CA VAL A 448 8.97 27.98 -7.84
C VAL A 448 9.42 29.14 -6.94
N SER A 449 9.19 30.36 -7.39
CA SER A 449 9.47 31.53 -6.56
C SER A 449 8.53 31.46 -5.37
N ASN A 450 9.09 31.29 -4.17
CA ASN A 450 8.35 31.42 -2.92
C ASN A 450 7.73 32.84 -2.88
N SER A 451 6.46 32.92 -3.23
CA SER A 451 5.62 34.08 -2.99
C SER A 451 4.43 33.67 -2.13
#